data_f167ecbe1ddff256286c757f02341dab
#
_entry.id   f167ecbe1ddff256286c757f02341dab
#
_cell.length_a   1.000
_cell.length_b   1.000
_cell.length_c   1.000
_cell.angle_alpha   90.00
_cell.angle_beta   90.00
_cell.angle_gamma   90.00
#
_symmetry.space_group_name_H-M   'P 1'
#
loop_
_entity.id
_entity.type
_entity.pdbx_description
1 polymer ?
#
loop_
_entity_poly.entity_id
_entity_poly.type
_entity_poly.pdbx_seq_one_letter_code
_entity_poly.pdbx_strand_id
1 'polypeptide(L)'
;MASMSRMTSTSKSSHRRPGAHPAAKGTETRLGLVRRARRVNRTLAQTYPNAHAELDFSNPLELLVATVLSAQTTDARVNMVTPALFAAYPSAQAYASANQAEVEEIIRSTGFFRSKAGNLIGLGQALVADHGGEVPVEIDALVKLPGVGRKTAHVVRGNAFGLPGLTVDTHFQRLSKRLGLTQETDPVKIERAVGELIEKREWTMFSHRIIFHGRRVCHARKAACGACPIAWDCPSFGLVGPAEPEEAAKLVTGPERGHILDMVGLGGAAAQDGAEA
;
A
#
# COMPACT_ATOMS: atom_id res chain seq x y z
N MET A 1 -25.77 -12.49 -54.75
CA MET A 1 -25.86 -12.46 -53.28
C MET A 1 -24.59 -13.09 -52.72
N ALA A 2 -23.62 -12.27 -52.34
CA ALA A 2 -22.33 -12.72 -51.84
C ALA A 2 -22.33 -12.57 -50.31
N SER A 3 -22.18 -13.73 -49.62
CA SER A 3 -22.08 -13.79 -48.17
C SER A 3 -20.66 -13.40 -47.72
N MET A 4 -20.55 -12.27 -47.02
CA MET A 4 -19.30 -11.86 -46.37
C MET A 4 -19.18 -12.57 -45.01
N SER A 5 -18.36 -13.60 -44.95
CA SER A 5 -17.94 -14.27 -43.72
C SER A 5 -16.96 -13.38 -42.97
N ARG A 6 -17.34 -12.85 -41.80
CA ARG A 6 -16.45 -12.12 -40.90
C ARG A 6 -15.52 -13.11 -40.21
N MET A 7 -14.25 -13.08 -40.57
CA MET A 7 -13.19 -13.73 -39.80
C MET A 7 -12.96 -12.95 -38.49
N THR A 8 -13.37 -13.51 -37.38
CA THR A 8 -12.97 -13.05 -36.04
C THR A 8 -11.54 -13.49 -35.77
N SER A 9 -10.62 -12.53 -35.83
CA SER A 9 -9.22 -12.75 -35.44
C SER A 9 -9.16 -12.91 -33.93
N THR A 10 -9.07 -14.14 -33.43
CA THR A 10 -8.70 -14.43 -32.05
C THR A 10 -7.21 -14.20 -31.89
N SER A 11 -6.85 -13.05 -31.28
CA SER A 11 -5.48 -12.78 -30.84
C SER A 11 -5.02 -13.86 -29.87
N LYS A 12 -4.15 -14.76 -30.31
CA LYS A 12 -3.46 -15.73 -29.45
C LYS A 12 -2.49 -14.96 -28.54
N SER A 13 -2.92 -14.67 -27.33
CA SER A 13 -2.04 -14.24 -26.24
C SER A 13 -0.95 -15.32 -26.07
N SER A 14 0.30 -14.97 -26.35
CA SER A 14 1.45 -15.83 -26.15
C SER A 14 1.65 -16.08 -24.65
N HIS A 15 1.11 -17.19 -24.16
CA HIS A 15 1.22 -17.60 -22.77
C HIS A 15 2.68 -17.99 -22.45
N ARG A 16 3.48 -17.01 -22.01
CA ARG A 16 4.76 -17.30 -21.37
C ARG A 16 4.48 -17.99 -20.04
N ARG A 17 5.22 -19.05 -19.70
CA ARG A 17 5.05 -19.76 -18.43
C ARG A 17 5.64 -18.92 -17.27
N PRO A 18 4.92 -18.71 -16.14
CA PRO A 18 5.49 -18.12 -14.93
C PRO A 18 6.72 -18.90 -14.45
N GLY A 19 7.68 -18.22 -13.84
CA GLY A 19 8.88 -18.86 -13.28
C GLY A 19 10.12 -18.91 -14.19
N ALA A 20 10.00 -18.56 -15.49
CA ALA A 20 11.15 -18.52 -16.41
C ALA A 20 11.79 -17.13 -16.56
N HIS A 21 11.50 -16.21 -15.64
CA HIS A 21 11.99 -14.82 -15.72
C HIS A 21 13.51 -14.75 -15.52
N PRO A 22 14.26 -13.90 -16.29
CA PRO A 22 15.70 -13.70 -16.13
C PRO A 22 16.13 -13.31 -14.71
N ALA A 23 15.30 -12.58 -13.97
CA ALA A 23 15.56 -12.24 -12.57
C ALA A 23 15.67 -13.47 -11.65
N ALA A 24 14.88 -14.52 -11.91
CA ALA A 24 14.97 -15.78 -11.16
C ALA A 24 16.29 -16.54 -11.43
N LYS A 25 16.95 -16.24 -12.57
CA LYS A 25 18.23 -16.83 -12.97
C LYS A 25 19.44 -15.96 -12.61
N GLY A 26 19.23 -14.81 -11.94
CA GLY A 26 20.31 -13.87 -11.60
C GLY A 26 20.97 -13.15 -12.79
N THR A 27 20.36 -13.17 -13.97
CA THR A 27 20.91 -12.61 -15.21
C THR A 27 20.25 -11.30 -15.65
N GLU A 28 19.40 -10.70 -14.81
CA GLU A 28 18.69 -9.47 -15.15
C GLU A 28 19.60 -8.23 -15.09
N THR A 29 19.65 -7.47 -16.19
CA THR A 29 20.37 -6.19 -16.23
C THR A 29 19.62 -5.09 -15.46
N ARG A 30 20.31 -3.99 -15.08
CA ARG A 30 19.67 -2.83 -14.45
C ARG A 30 18.51 -2.27 -15.28
N LEU A 31 18.69 -2.15 -16.58
CA LEU A 31 17.63 -1.70 -17.48
C LEU A 31 16.45 -2.69 -17.52
N GLY A 32 16.72 -4.01 -17.49
CA GLY A 32 15.73 -5.06 -17.38
C GLY A 32 14.90 -4.90 -16.12
N LEU A 33 15.57 -4.70 -14.97
CA LEU A 33 14.93 -4.46 -13.68
C LEU A 33 14.02 -3.23 -13.69
N VAL A 34 14.48 -2.08 -14.21
CA VAL A 34 13.65 -0.86 -14.35
C VAL A 34 12.41 -1.13 -15.20
N ARG A 35 12.57 -1.78 -16.35
CA ARG A 35 11.46 -2.12 -17.24
C ARG A 35 10.45 -3.05 -16.56
N ARG A 36 10.94 -4.04 -15.80
CA ARG A 36 10.11 -4.98 -15.04
C ARG A 36 9.37 -4.28 -13.90
N ALA A 37 10.04 -3.46 -13.09
CA ALA A 37 9.41 -2.69 -12.02
C ALA A 37 8.26 -1.81 -12.55
N ARG A 38 8.47 -1.15 -13.69
CA ARG A 38 7.44 -0.34 -14.34
C ARG A 38 6.29 -1.16 -14.93
N ARG A 39 6.54 -2.40 -15.43
CA ARG A 39 5.45 -3.31 -15.84
C ARG A 39 4.64 -3.75 -14.62
N VAL A 40 5.30 -4.17 -13.54
CA VAL A 40 4.65 -4.50 -12.26
C VAL A 40 3.75 -3.35 -11.81
N ASN A 41 4.24 -2.10 -11.81
CA ASN A 41 3.42 -0.95 -11.43
C ASN A 41 2.19 -0.77 -12.33
N ARG A 42 2.34 -0.91 -13.66
CA ARG A 42 1.21 -0.79 -14.59
C ARG A 42 0.17 -1.89 -14.39
N THR A 43 0.60 -3.13 -14.21
CA THR A 43 -0.33 -4.25 -13.93
C THR A 43 -1.04 -4.03 -12.59
N LEU A 44 -0.31 -3.62 -11.55
CA LEU A 44 -0.93 -3.29 -10.25
C LEU A 44 -1.87 -2.08 -10.33
N ALA A 45 -1.64 -1.12 -11.23
CA ALA A 45 -2.57 -0.01 -11.46
C ALA A 45 -3.90 -0.50 -12.07
N GLN A 46 -3.86 -1.51 -12.92
CA GLN A 46 -5.06 -2.16 -13.45
C GLN A 46 -5.73 -3.05 -12.42
N THR A 47 -4.94 -3.72 -11.57
CA THR A 47 -5.46 -4.59 -10.49
C THR A 47 -6.15 -3.79 -9.38
N TYR A 48 -5.61 -2.62 -9.04
CA TYR A 48 -6.07 -1.75 -7.95
C TYR A 48 -6.27 -0.31 -8.45
N PRO A 49 -7.23 -0.05 -9.32
CA PRO A 49 -7.47 1.28 -9.89
C PRO A 49 -7.83 2.31 -8.82
N ASN A 50 -8.48 1.86 -7.74
CA ASN A 50 -8.94 2.69 -6.63
C ASN A 50 -8.04 2.57 -5.39
N ALA A 51 -6.75 2.19 -5.54
CA ALA A 51 -5.84 2.14 -4.41
C ALA A 51 -5.65 3.53 -3.80
N HIS A 52 -5.81 3.65 -2.48
CA HIS A 52 -5.72 4.91 -1.74
C HIS A 52 -5.29 4.65 -0.29
N ALA A 53 -5.07 5.70 0.49
CA ALA A 53 -4.94 5.58 1.93
C ALA A 53 -6.29 5.16 2.54
N GLU A 54 -6.30 4.13 3.38
CA GLU A 54 -7.53 3.61 4.01
C GLU A 54 -7.93 4.39 5.28
N LEU A 55 -7.16 5.43 5.65
CA LEU A 55 -7.50 6.37 6.73
C LEU A 55 -8.42 7.48 6.22
N ASP A 56 -9.46 7.81 6.99
CA ASP A 56 -10.38 8.91 6.68
C ASP A 56 -9.79 10.24 7.17
N PHE A 57 -9.75 11.25 6.27
CA PHE A 57 -9.26 12.59 6.57
C PHE A 57 -9.80 13.62 5.58
N SER A 58 -9.87 14.88 6.01
CA SER A 58 -10.31 16.01 5.19
C SER A 58 -9.19 17.04 4.94
N ASN A 59 -8.12 17.01 5.75
CA ASN A 59 -7.01 17.94 5.67
C ASN A 59 -5.69 17.30 6.13
N PRO A 60 -4.53 17.97 5.90
CA PRO A 60 -3.22 17.42 6.26
C PRO A 60 -3.03 17.11 7.75
N LEU A 61 -3.60 17.91 8.66
CA LEU A 61 -3.51 17.68 10.10
C LEU A 61 -4.25 16.40 10.50
N GLU A 62 -5.45 16.20 9.99
CA GLU A 62 -6.23 14.99 10.23
C GLU A 62 -5.50 13.73 9.75
N LEU A 63 -4.92 13.77 8.53
CA LEU A 63 -4.13 12.63 8.03
C LEU A 63 -2.89 12.37 8.90
N LEU A 64 -2.20 13.42 9.32
CA LEU A 64 -1.02 13.30 10.18
C LEU A 64 -1.39 12.63 11.50
N VAL A 65 -2.44 13.14 12.17
CA VAL A 65 -2.97 12.59 13.43
C VAL A 65 -3.44 11.14 13.26
N ALA A 66 -4.25 10.86 12.24
CA ALA A 66 -4.73 9.50 11.96
C ALA A 66 -3.57 8.54 11.71
N THR A 67 -2.52 8.98 10.99
CA THR A 67 -1.34 8.14 10.71
C THR A 67 -0.52 7.89 11.99
N VAL A 68 -0.39 8.85 12.89
CA VAL A 68 0.22 8.63 14.22
C VAL A 68 -0.59 7.61 15.02
N LEU A 69 -1.92 7.70 15.00
CA LEU A 69 -2.81 6.75 15.68
C LEU A 69 -2.75 5.34 15.07
N SER A 70 -2.46 5.20 13.78
CA SER A 70 -2.41 3.89 13.10
C SER A 70 -1.21 3.02 13.49
N ALA A 71 -0.26 3.55 14.26
CA ALA A 71 0.85 2.76 14.78
C ALA A 71 0.34 1.58 15.62
N GLN A 72 0.58 0.34 15.15
CA GLN A 72 0.12 -0.92 15.76
C GLN A 72 -1.42 -0.99 15.99
N THR A 73 -2.18 -0.32 15.10
CA THR A 73 -3.65 -0.29 15.15
C THR A 73 -4.16 -0.44 13.71
N THR A 74 -5.32 -1.04 13.52
CA THR A 74 -5.94 -1.14 12.18
C THR A 74 -6.53 0.19 11.74
N ASP A 75 -6.49 0.48 10.44
CA ASP A 75 -7.06 1.69 9.86
C ASP A 75 -8.56 1.81 10.21
N ALA A 76 -9.31 0.72 10.14
CA ALA A 76 -10.72 0.69 10.57
C ALA A 76 -10.92 1.12 12.02
N ARG A 77 -10.04 0.72 12.96
CA ARG A 77 -10.12 1.15 14.36
C ARG A 77 -9.80 2.63 14.51
N VAL A 78 -8.84 3.14 13.77
CA VAL A 78 -8.52 4.57 13.73
C VAL A 78 -9.71 5.38 13.23
N ASN A 79 -10.31 4.98 12.10
CA ASN A 79 -11.47 5.66 11.52
C ASN A 79 -12.71 5.66 12.44
N MET A 80 -12.81 4.73 13.40
CA MET A 80 -13.88 4.75 14.41
C MET A 80 -13.71 5.83 15.48
N VAL A 81 -12.48 6.24 15.80
CA VAL A 81 -12.20 7.20 16.89
C VAL A 81 -11.93 8.61 16.37
N THR A 82 -11.42 8.74 15.14
CA THR A 82 -11.01 10.04 14.59
C THR A 82 -12.14 11.06 14.42
N PRO A 83 -13.41 10.70 14.10
CA PRO A 83 -14.48 11.70 14.02
C PRO A 83 -14.69 12.46 15.34
N ALA A 84 -14.73 11.76 16.47
CA ALA A 84 -14.86 12.39 17.79
C ALA A 84 -13.60 13.22 18.15
N LEU A 85 -12.42 12.69 17.82
CA LEU A 85 -11.15 13.38 18.07
C LEU A 85 -11.03 14.68 17.26
N PHE A 86 -11.36 14.65 15.96
CA PHE A 86 -11.28 15.83 15.09
C PHE A 86 -12.31 16.89 15.43
N ALA A 87 -13.50 16.48 15.89
CA ALA A 87 -14.51 17.42 16.40
C ALA A 87 -14.05 18.13 17.69
N ALA A 88 -13.38 17.41 18.58
CA ALA A 88 -12.85 17.98 19.82
C ALA A 88 -11.59 18.85 19.60
N TYR A 89 -10.73 18.46 18.67
CA TYR A 89 -9.44 19.10 18.41
C TYR A 89 -9.26 19.44 16.92
N PRO A 90 -9.94 20.46 16.39
CA PRO A 90 -9.97 20.76 14.94
C PRO A 90 -8.70 21.46 14.43
N SER A 91 -7.75 21.83 15.29
CA SER A 91 -6.55 22.59 14.91
C SER A 91 -5.32 22.17 15.72
N ALA A 92 -4.13 22.51 15.24
CA ALA A 92 -2.89 22.30 15.97
C ALA A 92 -2.90 23.01 17.34
N GLN A 93 -3.50 24.20 17.43
CA GLN A 93 -3.66 24.96 18.68
C GLN A 93 -4.54 24.19 19.67
N ALA A 94 -5.60 23.54 19.20
CA ALA A 94 -6.47 22.73 20.05
C ALA A 94 -5.71 21.53 20.64
N TYR A 95 -4.90 20.84 19.83
CA TYR A 95 -4.03 19.76 20.32
C TYR A 95 -2.95 20.30 21.29
N ALA A 96 -2.34 21.46 21.00
CA ALA A 96 -1.28 22.03 21.83
C ALA A 96 -1.73 22.34 23.25
N SER A 97 -3.00 22.70 23.44
CA SER A 97 -3.63 23.03 24.72
C SER A 97 -4.51 21.91 25.29
N ALA A 98 -4.51 20.73 24.66
CA ALA A 98 -5.41 19.63 25.03
C ALA A 98 -5.08 19.05 26.42
N ASN A 99 -6.14 18.66 27.16
CA ASN A 99 -5.99 17.84 28.35
C ASN A 99 -5.66 16.40 27.97
N GLN A 100 -4.52 15.89 28.45
CA GLN A 100 -4.07 14.55 28.09
C GLN A 100 -5.09 13.45 28.44
N ALA A 101 -5.75 13.53 29.59
CA ALA A 101 -6.71 12.54 30.04
C ALA A 101 -7.95 12.48 29.12
N GLU A 102 -8.39 13.62 28.59
CA GLU A 102 -9.51 13.68 27.61
C GLU A 102 -9.11 13.07 26.28
N VAL A 103 -7.91 13.37 25.76
CA VAL A 103 -7.40 12.75 24.54
C VAL A 103 -7.27 11.23 24.72
N GLU A 104 -6.71 10.77 25.85
CA GLU A 104 -6.56 9.36 26.18
C GLU A 104 -7.91 8.63 26.17
N GLU A 105 -8.95 9.24 26.71
CA GLU A 105 -10.30 8.63 26.75
C GLU A 105 -10.84 8.43 25.34
N ILE A 106 -10.75 9.45 24.47
CA ILE A 106 -11.24 9.38 23.09
C ILE A 106 -10.51 8.27 22.30
N ILE A 107 -9.17 8.19 22.43
CA ILE A 107 -8.36 7.26 21.63
C ILE A 107 -8.08 5.93 22.32
N ARG A 108 -8.67 5.65 23.48
CA ARG A 108 -8.38 4.46 24.32
C ARG A 108 -8.34 3.16 23.55
N SER A 109 -9.26 2.97 22.61
CA SER A 109 -9.36 1.74 21.84
C SER A 109 -8.28 1.53 20.78
N THR A 110 -7.39 2.53 20.56
CA THR A 110 -6.32 2.42 19.54
C THR A 110 -5.05 1.71 20.06
N GLY A 111 -5.00 1.32 21.36
CA GLY A 111 -3.80 0.79 22.00
C GLY A 111 -2.70 1.82 22.16
N PHE A 112 -1.79 1.61 23.12
CA PHE A 112 -0.72 2.56 23.44
C PHE A 112 -1.21 4.02 23.60
N PHE A 113 -2.46 4.19 23.99
CA PHE A 113 -3.19 5.47 23.97
C PHE A 113 -2.51 6.57 24.78
N ARG A 114 -1.84 6.25 25.91
CA ARG A 114 -1.11 7.24 26.71
C ARG A 114 0.06 7.87 25.95
N SER A 115 0.88 7.04 25.32
CA SER A 115 1.99 7.52 24.49
C SER A 115 1.49 8.27 23.26
N LYS A 116 0.41 7.78 22.64
CA LYS A 116 -0.21 8.44 21.48
C LYS A 116 -0.79 9.80 21.86
N ALA A 117 -1.50 9.91 22.98
CA ALA A 117 -2.02 11.21 23.48
C ALA A 117 -0.89 12.22 23.72
N GLY A 118 0.17 11.81 24.41
CA GLY A 118 1.35 12.66 24.59
C GLY A 118 1.99 13.10 23.28
N ASN A 119 2.09 12.18 22.30
CA ASN A 119 2.60 12.51 20.96
C ASN A 119 1.70 13.51 20.22
N LEU A 120 0.36 13.37 20.30
CA LEU A 120 -0.57 14.29 19.63
C LEU A 120 -0.49 15.71 20.25
N ILE A 121 -0.39 15.82 21.57
CA ILE A 121 -0.22 17.10 22.25
C ILE A 121 1.11 17.73 21.86
N GLY A 122 2.20 16.98 21.95
CA GLY A 122 3.53 17.46 21.55
C GLY A 122 3.61 17.83 20.07
N LEU A 123 2.92 17.08 19.20
CA LEU A 123 2.79 17.39 17.78
C LEU A 123 2.07 18.73 17.57
N GLY A 124 0.96 18.98 18.28
CA GLY A 124 0.26 20.26 18.25
C GLY A 124 1.16 21.40 18.68
N GLN A 125 1.88 21.24 19.80
CA GLN A 125 2.83 22.23 20.32
C GLN A 125 3.96 22.54 19.32
N ALA A 126 4.57 21.52 18.72
CA ALA A 126 5.61 21.70 17.72
C ALA A 126 5.09 22.39 16.43
N LEU A 127 3.90 22.02 15.96
CA LEU A 127 3.28 22.68 14.81
C LEU A 127 3.02 24.17 15.09
N VAL A 128 2.53 24.51 16.25
CA VAL A 128 2.28 25.93 16.64
C VAL A 128 3.59 26.69 16.76
N ALA A 129 4.59 26.13 17.44
CA ALA A 129 5.84 26.81 17.71
C ALA A 129 6.71 27.02 16.45
N ASP A 130 6.81 25.98 15.61
CA ASP A 130 7.82 25.94 14.54
C ASP A 130 7.21 26.13 13.14
N HIS A 131 5.88 25.94 12.98
CA HIS A 131 5.22 25.89 11.68
C HIS A 131 3.93 26.74 11.61
N GLY A 132 3.70 27.64 12.54
CA GLY A 132 2.52 28.53 12.55
C GLY A 132 1.17 27.80 12.67
N GLY A 133 1.19 26.56 13.15
CA GLY A 133 0.02 25.69 13.25
C GLY A 133 -0.28 24.83 12.03
N GLU A 134 0.53 24.95 10.97
CA GLU A 134 0.35 24.23 9.70
C GLU A 134 1.26 22.99 9.63
N VAL A 135 0.82 21.96 8.88
CA VAL A 135 1.63 20.76 8.67
C VAL A 135 2.69 21.03 7.59
N PRO A 136 3.99 20.89 7.90
CA PRO A 136 5.04 21.12 6.92
C PRO A 136 5.03 20.05 5.81
N VAL A 137 5.52 20.40 4.61
CA VAL A 137 5.59 19.50 3.46
C VAL A 137 6.93 18.77 3.34
N GLU A 138 7.99 19.30 3.98
CA GLU A 138 9.33 18.76 3.87
C GLU A 138 9.52 17.56 4.80
N ILE A 139 10.11 16.46 4.26
CA ILE A 139 10.33 15.22 5.04
C ILE A 139 11.14 15.50 6.31
N ASP A 140 12.19 16.32 6.21
CA ASP A 140 13.08 16.62 7.33
C ASP A 140 12.40 17.46 8.43
N ALA A 141 11.37 18.21 8.09
CA ALA A 141 10.53 18.92 9.07
C ALA A 141 9.51 17.96 9.70
N LEU A 142 8.83 17.14 8.87
CA LEU A 142 7.84 16.16 9.34
C LEU A 142 8.43 15.16 10.34
N VAL A 143 9.62 14.61 10.07
CA VAL A 143 10.23 13.60 10.97
C VAL A 143 10.73 14.16 12.31
N LYS A 144 10.77 15.48 12.47
CA LYS A 144 11.07 16.12 13.77
C LYS A 144 9.85 16.22 14.68
N LEU A 145 8.65 16.08 14.12
CA LEU A 145 7.42 16.17 14.89
C LEU A 145 7.24 14.94 15.80
N PRO A 146 6.75 15.09 17.03
CA PRO A 146 6.51 13.99 17.95
C PRO A 146 5.60 12.91 17.34
N GLY A 147 6.02 11.65 17.45
CA GLY A 147 5.27 10.50 16.91
C GLY A 147 5.36 10.32 15.39
N VAL A 148 6.09 11.16 14.67
CA VAL A 148 6.20 11.12 13.21
C VAL A 148 7.51 10.49 12.77
N GLY A 149 7.42 9.25 12.28
CA GLY A 149 8.55 8.59 11.64
C GLY A 149 8.56 8.85 10.13
N ARG A 150 9.63 8.40 9.45
CA ARG A 150 9.81 8.57 8.00
C ARG A 150 8.64 7.99 7.18
N LYS A 151 8.11 6.83 7.58
CA LYS A 151 6.92 6.23 6.95
C LYS A 151 5.73 7.18 7.03
N THR A 152 5.43 7.73 8.22
CA THR A 152 4.34 8.69 8.43
C THR A 152 4.53 9.94 7.57
N ALA A 153 5.75 10.48 7.52
CA ALA A 153 6.07 11.64 6.71
C ALA A 153 5.78 11.39 5.20
N HIS A 154 6.14 10.23 4.65
CA HIS A 154 5.82 9.88 3.28
C HIS A 154 4.33 9.69 3.03
N VAL A 155 3.57 9.09 3.97
CA VAL A 155 2.12 8.96 3.87
C VAL A 155 1.46 10.34 3.79
N VAL A 156 1.81 11.25 4.70
CA VAL A 156 1.24 12.61 4.72
C VAL A 156 1.63 13.38 3.47
N ARG A 157 2.92 13.38 3.10
CA ARG A 157 3.40 14.07 1.90
C ARG A 157 2.70 13.60 0.64
N GLY A 158 2.52 12.28 0.48
CA GLY A 158 1.91 11.71 -0.71
C GLY A 158 0.41 11.91 -0.79
N ASN A 159 -0.31 11.73 0.32
CA ASN A 159 -1.77 11.70 0.30
C ASN A 159 -2.41 13.07 0.57
N ALA A 160 -1.82 13.90 1.42
CA ALA A 160 -2.38 15.21 1.74
C ALA A 160 -1.88 16.32 0.81
N PHE A 161 -0.64 16.19 0.29
CA PHE A 161 -0.04 17.26 -0.53
C PHE A 161 0.16 16.87 -2.00
N GLY A 162 -0.12 15.60 -2.39
CA GLY A 162 0.10 15.14 -3.76
C GLY A 162 1.58 15.13 -4.19
N LEU A 163 2.51 15.24 -3.24
CA LEU A 163 3.95 15.25 -3.51
C LEU A 163 4.51 13.81 -3.48
N PRO A 164 5.64 13.52 -4.16
CA PRO A 164 6.20 12.18 -4.18
C PRO A 164 6.52 11.66 -2.78
N GLY A 165 5.85 10.56 -2.36
CA GLY A 165 6.06 9.89 -1.09
C GLY A 165 6.09 8.38 -1.28
N LEU A 166 7.27 7.75 -1.14
CA LEU A 166 7.40 6.30 -1.24
C LEU A 166 7.32 5.68 0.15
N THR A 167 6.15 5.15 0.49
CA THR A 167 5.90 4.55 1.80
C THR A 167 6.39 3.11 1.85
N VAL A 168 7.38 2.84 2.71
CA VAL A 168 7.94 1.50 2.92
C VAL A 168 7.44 0.93 4.25
N ASP A 169 6.39 0.11 4.18
CA ASP A 169 5.89 -0.67 5.31
C ASP A 169 6.33 -2.15 5.22
N THR A 170 5.85 -3.00 6.12
CA THR A 170 6.18 -4.44 6.14
C THR A 170 5.70 -5.19 4.89
N HIS A 171 4.58 -4.77 4.28
CA HIS A 171 4.11 -5.33 3.01
C HIS A 171 5.02 -4.90 1.88
N PHE A 172 5.35 -3.62 1.79
CA PHE A 172 6.25 -3.08 0.78
C PHE A 172 7.64 -3.73 0.84
N GLN A 173 8.24 -3.84 2.03
CA GLN A 173 9.53 -4.53 2.24
C GLN A 173 9.48 -5.96 1.73
N ARG A 174 8.47 -6.74 2.14
CA ARG A 174 8.31 -8.13 1.75
C ARG A 174 8.19 -8.28 0.24
N LEU A 175 7.34 -7.47 -0.39
CA LEU A 175 7.10 -7.55 -1.82
C LEU A 175 8.29 -7.06 -2.64
N SER A 176 8.96 -6.00 -2.22
CA SER A 176 10.19 -5.52 -2.87
C SER A 176 11.25 -6.62 -2.95
N LYS A 177 11.41 -7.40 -1.86
CA LYS A 177 12.32 -8.54 -1.82
C LYS A 177 11.84 -9.70 -2.70
N ARG A 178 10.55 -10.11 -2.59
CA ARG A 178 9.97 -11.21 -3.39
C ARG A 178 9.98 -10.91 -4.88
N LEU A 179 9.72 -9.67 -5.26
CA LEU A 179 9.78 -9.19 -6.63
C LEU A 179 11.22 -8.98 -7.12
N GLY A 180 12.23 -9.15 -6.25
CA GLY A 180 13.62 -8.92 -6.61
C GLY A 180 13.90 -7.47 -7.06
N LEU A 181 13.18 -6.49 -6.51
CA LEU A 181 13.40 -5.07 -6.80
C LEU A 181 14.63 -4.55 -6.03
N THR A 182 14.92 -5.13 -4.87
CA THR A 182 16.08 -4.86 -4.05
C THR A 182 16.40 -6.05 -3.15
N GLN A 183 17.65 -6.12 -2.67
CA GLN A 183 18.09 -7.05 -1.63
C GLN A 183 18.24 -6.35 -0.28
N GLU A 184 18.01 -5.05 -0.21
CA GLU A 184 18.10 -4.27 1.02
C GLU A 184 17.04 -4.71 2.04
N THR A 185 17.38 -4.56 3.32
CA THR A 185 16.50 -4.89 4.45
C THR A 185 16.13 -3.66 5.28
N ASP A 186 16.96 -2.62 5.21
CA ASP A 186 16.69 -1.34 5.86
C ASP A 186 15.63 -0.55 5.07
N PRO A 187 14.56 -0.04 5.71
CA PRO A 187 13.48 0.66 5.01
C PRO A 187 13.93 1.88 4.20
N VAL A 188 14.92 2.65 4.69
CA VAL A 188 15.42 3.84 3.99
C VAL A 188 16.22 3.44 2.75
N LYS A 189 17.00 2.35 2.85
CA LYS A 189 17.74 1.82 1.70
C LYS A 189 16.79 1.21 0.67
N ILE A 190 15.72 0.53 1.10
CA ILE A 190 14.66 0.02 0.22
C ILE A 190 13.98 1.18 -0.51
N GLU A 191 13.59 2.24 0.20
CA GLU A 191 12.98 3.45 -0.37
C GLU A 191 13.85 4.01 -1.49
N ARG A 192 15.16 4.20 -1.23
CA ARG A 192 16.10 4.71 -2.21
C ARG A 192 16.23 3.77 -3.42
N ALA A 193 16.50 2.49 -3.17
CA ALA A 193 16.73 1.51 -4.24
C ALA A 193 15.51 1.32 -5.15
N VAL A 194 14.30 1.23 -4.57
CA VAL A 194 13.06 1.07 -5.35
C VAL A 194 12.63 2.40 -5.97
N GLY A 195 12.85 3.51 -5.28
CA GLY A 195 12.57 4.85 -5.81
C GLY A 195 13.30 5.16 -7.12
N GLU A 196 14.51 4.61 -7.32
CA GLU A 196 15.24 4.73 -8.59
C GLU A 196 14.61 3.90 -9.75
N LEU A 197 13.77 2.91 -9.46
CA LEU A 197 13.13 2.06 -10.46
C LEU A 197 11.80 2.64 -10.96
N ILE A 198 11.13 3.43 -10.13
CA ILE A 198 9.78 3.95 -10.32
C ILE A 198 9.84 5.47 -10.52
N GLU A 199 9.07 5.99 -11.44
CA GLU A 199 8.97 7.44 -11.65
C GLU A 199 8.43 8.13 -10.38
N LYS A 200 9.01 9.26 -10.00
CA LYS A 200 8.64 9.97 -8.74
C LYS A 200 7.14 10.23 -8.61
N ARG A 201 6.48 10.61 -9.70
CA ARG A 201 5.03 10.85 -9.72
C ARG A 201 4.19 9.62 -9.35
N GLU A 202 4.74 8.41 -9.50
CA GLU A 202 4.07 7.15 -9.20
C GLU A 202 4.34 6.62 -7.78
N TRP A 203 5.25 7.23 -7.02
CA TRP A 203 5.72 6.69 -5.74
C TRP A 203 4.61 6.42 -4.74
N THR A 204 3.72 7.40 -4.53
CA THR A 204 2.59 7.28 -3.59
C THR A 204 1.66 6.16 -4.03
N MET A 205 1.24 6.17 -5.30
CA MET A 205 0.32 5.17 -5.84
C MET A 205 0.95 3.79 -5.91
N PHE A 206 2.25 3.69 -6.24
CA PHE A 206 2.96 2.42 -6.22
C PHE A 206 3.01 1.82 -4.81
N SER A 207 3.21 2.67 -3.79
CA SER A 207 3.16 2.23 -2.39
C SER A 207 1.80 1.63 -2.03
N HIS A 208 0.70 2.31 -2.34
CA HIS A 208 -0.65 1.80 -2.08
C HIS A 208 -0.92 0.48 -2.80
N ARG A 209 -0.59 0.41 -4.10
CA ARG A 209 -0.79 -0.81 -4.93
C ARG A 209 -0.01 -2.01 -4.39
N ILE A 210 1.24 -1.81 -3.99
CA ILE A 210 2.08 -2.86 -3.38
C ILE A 210 1.52 -3.30 -2.02
N ILE A 211 1.07 -2.37 -1.18
CA ILE A 211 0.48 -2.67 0.12
C ILE A 211 -0.82 -3.47 -0.07
N PHE A 212 -1.70 -3.03 -0.96
CA PHE A 212 -2.94 -3.73 -1.30
C PHE A 212 -2.65 -5.15 -1.81
N HIS A 213 -1.70 -5.29 -2.73
CA HIS A 213 -1.28 -6.59 -3.24
C HIS A 213 -0.73 -7.50 -2.14
N GLY A 214 0.02 -6.93 -1.20
CA GLY A 214 0.55 -7.63 -0.04
C GLY A 214 -0.52 -8.09 0.96
N ARG A 215 -1.62 -7.34 1.09
CA ARG A 215 -2.77 -7.70 1.94
C ARG A 215 -3.68 -8.73 1.28
N ARG A 216 -3.82 -8.73 -0.04
CA ARG A 216 -4.89 -9.46 -0.78
C ARG A 216 -4.42 -10.67 -1.56
N VAL A 217 -3.17 -10.69 -2.01
CA VAL A 217 -2.62 -11.74 -2.89
C VAL A 217 -1.30 -12.29 -2.37
N CYS A 218 -0.31 -11.42 -2.14
CA CYS A 218 1.03 -11.84 -1.75
C CYS A 218 1.20 -11.89 -0.23
N HIS A 219 0.44 -12.75 0.45
CA HIS A 219 0.44 -12.88 1.91
C HIS A 219 1.79 -13.30 2.48
N ALA A 220 2.03 -13.03 3.79
CA ALA A 220 3.30 -13.28 4.44
C ALA A 220 3.65 -14.79 4.48
N ARG A 221 2.70 -15.64 4.87
CA ARG A 221 2.92 -17.08 5.06
C ARG A 221 2.74 -17.88 3.77
N LYS A 222 1.65 -17.68 3.03
CA LYS A 222 1.30 -18.44 1.83
C LYS A 222 0.70 -17.48 0.79
N ALA A 223 1.46 -17.14 -0.24
CA ALA A 223 1.02 -16.22 -1.29
C ALA A 223 0.17 -16.93 -2.35
N ALA A 224 -0.76 -16.24 -2.98
CA ALA A 224 -1.61 -16.75 -4.05
C ALA A 224 -0.87 -16.70 -5.40
N CYS A 225 0.27 -17.38 -5.55
CA CYS A 225 1.16 -17.26 -6.72
C CYS A 225 0.45 -17.58 -8.05
N GLY A 226 -0.31 -18.68 -8.13
CA GLY A 226 -1.01 -19.11 -9.34
C GLY A 226 -2.18 -18.22 -9.77
N ALA A 227 -2.67 -17.36 -8.84
CA ALA A 227 -3.72 -16.38 -9.10
C ALA A 227 -3.21 -14.92 -9.03
N CYS A 228 -1.91 -14.72 -9.18
CA CYS A 228 -1.26 -13.41 -9.03
C CYS A 228 -1.16 -12.70 -10.39
N PRO A 229 -1.74 -11.49 -10.57
CA PRO A 229 -1.68 -10.75 -11.84
C PRO A 229 -0.27 -10.38 -12.30
N ILE A 230 0.70 -10.32 -11.37
CA ILE A 230 2.10 -10.01 -11.65
C ILE A 230 3.03 -11.24 -11.61
N ALA A 231 2.46 -12.46 -11.68
CA ALA A 231 3.20 -13.72 -11.63
C ALA A 231 4.35 -13.80 -12.66
N TRP A 232 4.14 -13.27 -13.88
CA TRP A 232 5.13 -13.23 -14.97
C TRP A 232 6.39 -12.46 -14.67
N ASP A 233 6.26 -11.40 -13.85
CA ASP A 233 7.34 -10.50 -13.48
C ASP A 233 7.95 -10.84 -12.11
N CYS A 234 7.49 -11.94 -11.47
CA CYS A 234 7.89 -12.32 -10.12
C CYS A 234 8.94 -13.46 -10.11
N PRO A 235 10.18 -13.19 -9.69
CA PRO A 235 11.20 -14.25 -9.57
C PRO A 235 10.91 -15.24 -8.43
N SER A 236 10.05 -14.88 -7.48
CA SER A 236 9.62 -15.76 -6.38
C SER A 236 8.34 -16.55 -6.68
N PHE A 237 7.87 -16.55 -7.93
CA PHE A 237 6.68 -17.34 -8.33
C PHE A 237 6.86 -18.82 -7.96
N GLY A 238 5.85 -19.40 -7.30
CA GLY A 238 5.85 -20.79 -6.86
C GLY A 238 6.75 -21.11 -5.65
N LEU A 239 7.64 -20.19 -5.24
CA LEU A 239 8.52 -20.40 -4.08
C LEU A 239 7.87 -20.01 -2.75
N VAL A 240 6.85 -19.14 -2.79
CA VAL A 240 6.23 -18.56 -1.59
C VAL A 240 4.75 -18.87 -1.45
N GLY A 241 4.21 -19.72 -2.34
CA GLY A 241 2.83 -20.18 -2.34
C GLY A 241 2.53 -21.05 -3.56
N PRO A 242 1.31 -21.64 -3.64
CA PRO A 242 0.95 -22.57 -4.70
C PRO A 242 1.03 -21.91 -6.08
N ALA A 243 1.61 -22.62 -7.03
CA ALA A 243 1.62 -22.26 -8.45
C ALA A 243 0.33 -22.68 -9.18
N GLU A 244 -0.38 -23.67 -8.64
CA GLU A 244 -1.64 -24.15 -9.19
C GLU A 244 -2.72 -23.06 -9.05
N PRO A 245 -3.37 -22.66 -10.17
CA PRO A 245 -4.32 -21.56 -10.19
C PRO A 245 -5.51 -21.73 -9.24
N GLU A 246 -6.14 -22.91 -9.24
CA GLU A 246 -7.33 -23.17 -8.41
C GLU A 246 -7.00 -23.16 -6.90
N GLU A 247 -5.87 -23.72 -6.49
CA GLU A 247 -5.42 -23.67 -5.10
C GLU A 247 -5.07 -22.24 -4.70
N ALA A 248 -4.40 -21.50 -5.58
CA ALA A 248 -4.02 -20.12 -5.35
C ALA A 248 -5.23 -19.18 -5.26
N ALA A 249 -6.28 -19.41 -6.08
CA ALA A 249 -7.49 -18.60 -6.08
C ALA A 249 -8.20 -18.56 -4.72
N LYS A 250 -8.12 -19.67 -3.94
CA LYS A 250 -8.68 -19.74 -2.58
C LYS A 250 -7.99 -18.82 -1.57
N LEU A 251 -6.77 -18.39 -1.89
CA LEU A 251 -5.95 -17.51 -1.04
C LEU A 251 -6.12 -16.02 -1.38
N VAL A 252 -6.79 -15.67 -2.48
CA VAL A 252 -7.06 -14.28 -2.84
C VAL A 252 -8.17 -13.74 -1.93
N THR A 253 -7.93 -12.58 -1.29
CA THR A 253 -8.84 -11.96 -0.32
C THR A 253 -9.18 -10.52 -0.69
N GLY A 254 -10.10 -9.91 0.06
CA GLY A 254 -10.47 -8.50 -0.08
C GLY A 254 -11.56 -8.23 -1.11
N PRO A 255 -12.05 -6.98 -1.15
CA PRO A 255 -13.18 -6.60 -2.00
C PRO A 255 -12.90 -6.74 -3.50
N GLU A 256 -11.63 -6.64 -3.91
CA GLU A 256 -11.23 -6.79 -5.32
C GLU A 256 -11.00 -8.24 -5.74
N ARG A 257 -11.32 -9.24 -4.90
CA ARG A 257 -11.09 -10.66 -5.21
C ARG A 257 -11.65 -11.07 -6.57
N GLY A 258 -12.89 -10.71 -6.87
CA GLY A 258 -13.52 -11.01 -8.16
C GLY A 258 -12.72 -10.44 -9.33
N HIS A 259 -12.43 -9.15 -9.29
CA HIS A 259 -11.64 -8.47 -10.31
C HIS A 259 -10.23 -9.07 -10.49
N ILE A 260 -9.55 -9.42 -9.39
CA ILE A 260 -8.22 -10.06 -9.43
C ILE A 260 -8.29 -11.40 -10.14
N LEU A 261 -9.29 -12.22 -9.83
CA LEU A 261 -9.49 -13.54 -10.45
C LEU A 261 -9.86 -13.42 -11.92
N ASP A 262 -10.68 -12.44 -12.30
CA ASP A 262 -11.03 -12.16 -13.71
C ASP A 262 -9.80 -11.79 -14.52
N MET A 263 -8.91 -10.97 -13.98
CA MET A 263 -7.66 -10.56 -14.66
C MET A 263 -6.74 -11.74 -15.01
N VAL A 264 -6.81 -12.83 -14.27
CA VAL A 264 -5.99 -14.04 -14.49
C VAL A 264 -6.78 -15.19 -15.10
N GLY A 265 -8.05 -14.96 -15.50
CA GLY A 265 -8.89 -15.95 -16.19
C GLY A 265 -9.50 -16.99 -15.24
N LEU A 266 -9.62 -16.70 -13.95
CA LEU A 266 -10.16 -17.59 -12.91
C LEU A 266 -11.54 -17.14 -12.38
N GLY A 267 -12.13 -16.07 -12.92
CA GLY A 267 -13.38 -15.47 -12.43
C GLY A 267 -14.62 -16.34 -12.54
N GLY A 268 -14.64 -17.30 -13.50
CA GLY A 268 -15.78 -18.19 -13.69
C GLY A 268 -15.90 -19.34 -12.70
N ALA A 269 -14.83 -19.70 -12.01
CA ALA A 269 -14.82 -20.84 -11.06
C ALA A 269 -15.30 -20.49 -9.64
N ALA A 270 -15.29 -19.20 -9.27
CA ALA A 270 -15.58 -18.75 -7.91
C ALA A 270 -17.06 -18.48 -7.62
N ALA A 271 -17.94 -18.52 -8.63
CA ALA A 271 -19.37 -18.26 -8.46
C ALA A 271 -20.17 -19.47 -7.92
N GLN A 272 -19.56 -20.65 -7.86
CA GLN A 272 -20.27 -21.89 -7.48
C GLN A 272 -20.14 -22.25 -5.98
N ASP A 273 -19.14 -21.71 -5.27
CA ASP A 273 -18.90 -22.08 -3.87
C ASP A 273 -19.60 -21.16 -2.84
N GLY A 274 -20.35 -20.13 -3.29
CA GLY A 274 -21.05 -19.19 -2.41
C GLY A 274 -22.56 -19.37 -2.27
N ALA A 275 -23.14 -20.42 -2.86
CA ALA A 275 -24.60 -20.65 -2.86
C ALA A 275 -25.06 -21.76 -1.89
N GLU A 276 -24.15 -22.39 -1.14
CA GLU A 276 -24.49 -23.40 -0.12
C GLU A 276 -23.73 -23.09 1.17
N ALA A 277 -24.19 -22.10 1.93
CA ALA A 277 -23.97 -22.02 3.38
C ALA A 277 -24.98 -21.04 4.00
#